data_fe96532c8cf5fa7187daacb2eb3afe40
#
_entry.id   fe96532c8cf5fa7187daacb2eb3afe40
#
_cell.length_a   1.000
_cell.length_b   1.000
_cell.length_c   1.000
_cell.angle_alpha   90.00
_cell.angle_beta   90.00
_cell.angle_gamma   90.00
#
_symmetry.space_group_name_H-M   'P 1'
#
loop_
_entity.id
_entity.type
_entity.pdbx_description
1 polymer ?
#
loop_
_entity_poly.entity_id
_entity_poly.type
_entity_poly.pdbx_seq_one_letter_code
_entity_poly.pdbx_strand_id
1 'polypeptide(L)'
;MPQPPSMSAGQSEESIHSANGTTSPDDEPITPPVQEIPSEAPELPEPAPGDTAGENTGSEEESAEMKMNVQVGASTFTATLEDNAAVDALVEMMENGPVTIQMSDYAGFEKVGALGTSLPTNNSQTTTQAGDIVLYQGNQIVLFYGSNSWSYTRLGRIDDLTGWTEALGGGDMSVTFSLGG
;
A
#
# COMPACT_ATOMS: atom_id res chain seq x y z
N MET A 1 55.35 -32.75 12.54
CA MET A 1 54.28 -31.77 12.32
C MET A 1 54.80 -30.72 11.35
N PRO A 2 54.56 -30.82 10.08
CA PRO A 2 54.98 -29.77 9.15
C PRO A 2 53.88 -28.73 8.98
N GLN A 3 54.29 -27.51 9.10
CA GLN A 3 53.57 -26.29 8.85
C GLN A 3 53.37 -26.07 7.31
N PRO A 4 52.23 -25.63 6.86
CA PRO A 4 52.08 -25.22 5.45
C PRO A 4 52.59 -23.80 5.23
N PRO A 5 53.12 -23.51 4.05
CA PRO A 5 53.77 -22.25 3.78
C PRO A 5 52.76 -21.14 3.46
N SER A 6 53.09 -19.97 3.97
CA SER A 6 52.60 -18.69 3.51
C SER A 6 52.93 -18.48 2.04
N MET A 7 51.94 -18.07 1.25
CA MET A 7 52.12 -17.41 -0.05
C MET A 7 51.30 -16.15 0.05
N SER A 8 51.90 -15.04 0.31
CA SER A 8 52.55 -14.04 -0.53
C SER A 8 51.66 -13.49 -1.61
N ALA A 9 51.16 -12.28 -1.30
CA ALA A 9 51.12 -11.09 -2.09
C ALA A 9 51.10 -11.23 -3.62
N GLY A 10 49.98 -10.91 -4.17
CA GLY A 10 49.88 -10.41 -5.54
C GLY A 10 49.45 -8.96 -5.50
N GLN A 11 50.40 -8.11 -5.60
CA GLN A 11 50.18 -6.72 -5.98
C GLN A 11 49.70 -6.71 -7.43
N SER A 12 48.61 -6.07 -7.67
CA SER A 12 48.27 -5.61 -9.02
C SER A 12 48.09 -4.11 -8.97
N GLU A 13 49.08 -3.52 -9.48
CA GLU A 13 49.23 -2.17 -9.91
C GLU A 13 48.02 -1.73 -10.72
N GLU A 14 47.30 -0.72 -10.24
CA GLU A 14 47.48 0.64 -10.69
C GLU A 14 47.50 0.83 -12.19
N SER A 15 46.33 1.10 -12.73
CA SER A 15 46.21 1.82 -13.99
C SER A 15 45.54 3.14 -13.74
N ILE A 16 46.33 4.11 -13.47
CA ILE A 16 46.00 5.50 -13.63
C ILE A 16 45.68 5.75 -15.10
N HIS A 17 44.41 5.83 -15.41
CA HIS A 17 44.04 6.48 -16.66
C HIS A 17 43.63 7.91 -16.33
N SER A 18 44.59 8.78 -16.63
CA SER A 18 44.34 10.17 -16.77
C SER A 18 43.34 10.38 -17.90
N ALA A 19 42.09 10.52 -17.57
CA ALA A 19 41.10 11.04 -18.48
C ALA A 19 41.24 12.55 -18.49
N ASN A 20 41.82 13.02 -19.53
CA ASN A 20 41.84 14.42 -19.86
C ASN A 20 40.40 14.90 -20.04
N GLY A 21 39.95 15.73 -19.10
CA GLY A 21 38.65 16.33 -19.16
C GLY A 21 38.57 17.33 -20.30
N THR A 22 37.66 17.07 -21.18
CA THR A 22 37.13 18.11 -22.04
C THR A 22 35.84 18.60 -21.37
N THR A 23 35.99 19.70 -20.71
CA THR A 23 34.88 20.51 -20.25
C THR A 23 34.11 21.00 -21.45
N SER A 24 32.92 20.48 -21.62
CA SER A 24 31.87 21.20 -22.33
C SER A 24 31.16 22.09 -21.33
N PRO A 25 31.26 23.38 -21.48
CA PRO A 25 30.45 24.32 -20.77
C PRO A 25 29.24 24.62 -21.63
N ASP A 26 28.15 23.90 -21.40
CA ASP A 26 26.82 24.32 -21.78
C ASP A 26 25.85 23.47 -21.02
N ASP A 27 25.88 23.68 -19.73
CA ASP A 27 24.77 23.33 -18.87
C ASP A 27 23.94 24.59 -18.69
N GLU A 28 23.16 24.90 -19.69
CA GLU A 28 22.03 25.78 -19.49
C GLU A 28 20.95 25.01 -18.74
N PRO A 29 20.53 25.49 -17.58
CA PRO A 29 19.37 24.91 -16.95
C PRO A 29 18.18 25.14 -17.87
N ILE A 30 17.74 24.08 -18.48
CA ILE A 30 16.46 24.03 -19.17
C ILE A 30 15.42 24.17 -18.07
N THR A 31 15.03 25.38 -17.81
CA THR A 31 13.79 25.62 -17.08
C THR A 31 12.68 25.01 -17.92
N PRO A 32 11.93 24.03 -17.42
CA PRO A 32 10.74 23.59 -18.11
C PRO A 32 9.82 24.81 -18.26
N PRO A 33 9.18 24.97 -19.42
CA PRO A 33 8.23 26.04 -19.58
C PRO A 33 7.15 25.91 -18.51
N VAL A 34 7.06 26.92 -17.68
CA VAL A 34 5.92 27.07 -16.81
C VAL A 34 4.71 27.17 -17.74
N GLN A 35 3.99 26.06 -17.87
CA GLN A 35 2.69 26.15 -18.46
C GLN A 35 1.83 26.91 -17.48
N GLU A 36 1.54 28.11 -17.82
CA GLU A 36 0.46 28.86 -17.22
C GLU A 36 -0.80 28.00 -17.37
N ILE A 37 -1.21 27.43 -16.27
CA ILE A 37 -2.52 26.86 -16.13
C ILE A 37 -3.48 28.02 -16.25
N PRO A 38 -4.32 28.06 -17.28
CA PRO A 38 -5.40 29.03 -17.27
C PRO A 38 -6.25 28.73 -16.04
N SER A 39 -6.24 29.65 -15.11
CA SER A 39 -7.14 29.64 -13.98
C SER A 39 -8.52 30.01 -14.52
N GLU A 40 -9.16 29.01 -15.13
CA GLU A 40 -10.57 29.07 -15.39
C GLU A 40 -11.21 28.09 -14.40
N ALA A 41 -11.62 28.65 -13.29
CA ALA A 41 -12.49 27.95 -12.39
C ALA A 41 -13.76 27.59 -13.15
N PRO A 42 -14.14 26.30 -13.24
CA PRO A 42 -15.46 26.00 -13.72
C PRO A 42 -16.45 26.62 -12.75
N GLU A 43 -17.21 27.55 -13.26
CA GLU A 43 -18.39 28.06 -12.62
C GLU A 43 -19.27 26.87 -12.24
N LEU A 44 -19.43 26.67 -10.96
CA LEU A 44 -20.38 25.72 -10.42
C LEU A 44 -21.76 26.12 -10.94
N PRO A 45 -22.49 25.23 -11.60
CA PRO A 45 -23.90 25.49 -11.87
C PRO A 45 -24.59 25.64 -10.52
N GLU A 46 -25.22 26.80 -10.32
CA GLU A 46 -26.14 27.01 -9.22
C GLU A 46 -27.13 25.85 -9.16
N PRO A 47 -27.34 25.25 -7.99
CA PRO A 47 -28.42 24.34 -7.84
C PRO A 47 -29.72 25.07 -8.08
N ALA A 48 -30.38 24.74 -9.17
CA ALA A 48 -31.75 25.14 -9.37
C ALA A 48 -32.55 24.72 -8.13
N PRO A 49 -33.43 25.58 -7.59
CA PRO A 49 -34.37 25.18 -6.58
C PRO A 49 -35.37 24.22 -7.25
N GLY A 50 -35.03 22.97 -7.25
CA GLY A 50 -35.90 21.88 -7.65
C GLY A 50 -36.68 21.45 -6.45
N ASP A 51 -37.81 22.04 -6.35
CA ASP A 51 -39.04 21.53 -5.82
C ASP A 51 -39.11 20.03 -5.69
N THR A 52 -39.68 19.67 -4.56
CA THR A 52 -40.37 18.44 -4.27
C THR A 52 -39.61 17.39 -3.52
N ALA A 53 -39.90 17.44 -2.25
CA ALA A 53 -40.09 16.30 -1.40
C ALA A 53 -40.81 15.16 -2.12
N GLY A 54 -40.06 14.34 -2.80
CA GLY A 54 -40.41 12.96 -3.02
C GLY A 54 -40.08 12.26 -1.75
N GLU A 55 -41.07 11.95 -0.98
CA GLU A 55 -41.00 10.95 0.06
C GLU A 55 -40.60 9.65 -0.63
N ASN A 56 -39.31 9.49 -0.82
CA ASN A 56 -38.78 8.20 -1.14
C ASN A 56 -38.55 7.49 0.22
N THR A 57 -39.58 6.81 0.66
CA THR A 57 -39.38 5.63 1.49
C THR A 57 -38.72 4.59 0.57
N GLY A 58 -37.58 4.95 0.00
CA GLY A 58 -36.65 4.03 -0.56
C GLY A 58 -36.13 3.23 0.60
N SER A 59 -36.42 1.93 0.59
CA SER A 59 -35.63 0.98 1.28
C SER A 59 -34.21 1.50 1.31
N GLU A 60 -33.74 1.80 2.50
CA GLU A 60 -32.35 1.81 2.78
C GLU A 60 -31.86 0.40 2.45
N GLU A 61 -31.52 0.19 1.19
CA GLU A 61 -30.48 -0.75 0.91
C GLU A 61 -29.26 -0.12 1.52
N GLU A 62 -29.10 -0.36 2.80
CA GLU A 62 -27.80 -0.42 3.40
C GLU A 62 -27.03 -1.38 2.48
N SER A 63 -26.22 -0.83 1.60
CA SER A 63 -25.15 -1.60 1.04
C SER A 63 -24.41 -2.08 2.27
N ALA A 64 -24.66 -3.34 2.63
CA ALA A 64 -24.10 -3.93 3.81
C ALA A 64 -22.62 -3.83 3.64
N GLU A 65 -22.00 -2.87 4.33
CA GLU A 65 -20.55 -2.70 4.33
C GLU A 65 -19.96 -4.04 4.74
N MET A 66 -19.23 -4.66 3.83
CA MET A 66 -18.59 -5.92 4.14
C MET A 66 -17.53 -5.68 5.18
N LYS A 67 -17.59 -6.44 6.24
CA LYS A 67 -16.64 -6.37 7.35
C LYS A 67 -15.71 -7.56 7.33
N MET A 68 -14.50 -7.31 7.72
CA MET A 68 -13.46 -8.32 7.86
C MET A 68 -12.84 -8.20 9.24
N ASN A 69 -12.58 -9.32 9.87
CA ASN A 69 -11.79 -9.38 11.09
C ASN A 69 -10.31 -9.57 10.74
N VAL A 70 -9.48 -8.77 11.36
CA VAL A 70 -8.03 -8.81 11.23
C VAL A 70 -7.45 -9.16 12.59
N GLN A 71 -7.03 -10.40 12.74
CA GLN A 71 -6.42 -10.88 13.99
C GLN A 71 -4.91 -10.73 13.93
N VAL A 72 -4.38 -9.93 14.83
CA VAL A 72 -2.94 -9.66 14.97
C VAL A 72 -2.52 -10.12 16.36
N GLY A 73 -1.84 -11.25 16.44
CA GLY A 73 -1.51 -11.86 17.72
C GLY A 73 -2.75 -12.15 18.58
N ALA A 74 -2.84 -11.56 19.74
CA ALA A 74 -3.97 -11.68 20.65
C ALA A 74 -5.09 -10.64 20.42
N SER A 75 -4.85 -9.68 19.52
CA SER A 75 -5.78 -8.59 19.23
C SER A 75 -6.58 -8.87 17.96
N THR A 76 -7.85 -8.51 17.96
CA THR A 76 -8.70 -8.59 16.76
C THR A 76 -9.26 -7.21 16.47
N PHE A 77 -9.11 -6.79 15.23
CA PHE A 77 -9.61 -5.53 14.70
C PHE A 77 -10.67 -5.80 13.65
N THR A 78 -11.60 -4.89 13.51
CA THR A 78 -12.60 -4.94 12.44
C THR A 78 -12.20 -3.94 11.34
N ALA A 79 -12.27 -4.38 10.11
CA ALA A 79 -12.05 -3.56 8.94
C ALA A 79 -13.31 -3.47 8.08
N THR A 80 -13.57 -2.31 7.54
CA THR A 80 -14.55 -2.12 6.47
C THR A 80 -13.86 -2.36 5.14
N LEU A 81 -14.43 -3.23 4.32
CA LEU A 81 -13.91 -3.56 3.00
C LEU A 81 -14.41 -2.58 1.94
N GLU A 82 -13.60 -2.35 0.93
CA GLU A 82 -13.96 -1.61 -0.27
C GLU A 82 -14.84 -2.48 -1.20
N ASP A 83 -15.46 -1.85 -2.16
CA ASP A 83 -16.27 -2.52 -3.19
C ASP A 83 -15.47 -2.58 -4.51
N ASN A 84 -14.75 -3.66 -4.71
CA ASN A 84 -13.97 -3.91 -5.93
C ASN A 84 -13.67 -5.40 -6.13
N ALA A 85 -13.25 -5.75 -7.35
CA ALA A 85 -12.97 -7.13 -7.72
C ALA A 85 -11.85 -7.81 -6.89
N ALA A 86 -10.90 -7.03 -6.37
CA ALA A 86 -9.87 -7.57 -5.47
C ALA A 86 -10.46 -8.01 -4.13
N VAL A 87 -11.39 -7.21 -3.61
CA VAL A 87 -12.12 -7.54 -2.38
C VAL A 87 -13.02 -8.74 -2.59
N ASP A 88 -13.75 -8.81 -3.71
CA ASP A 88 -14.61 -9.97 -4.02
C ASP A 88 -13.80 -11.28 -4.00
N ALA A 89 -12.64 -11.28 -4.64
CA ALA A 89 -11.76 -12.44 -4.66
C ALA A 89 -11.17 -12.76 -3.27
N LEU A 90 -10.86 -11.75 -2.47
CA LEU A 90 -10.39 -11.94 -1.09
C LEU A 90 -11.51 -12.50 -0.20
N VAL A 91 -12.71 -12.01 -0.35
CA VAL A 91 -13.91 -12.51 0.37
C VAL A 91 -14.15 -13.97 0.02
N GLU A 92 -14.11 -14.34 -1.27
CA GLU A 92 -14.24 -15.73 -1.72
C GLU A 92 -13.18 -16.64 -1.08
N MET A 93 -11.95 -16.15 -0.92
CA MET A 93 -10.92 -16.91 -0.19
C MET A 93 -11.30 -17.12 1.28
N MET A 94 -11.82 -16.08 1.94
CA MET A 94 -12.23 -16.14 3.35
C MET A 94 -13.49 -16.96 3.58
N GLU A 95 -14.36 -17.10 2.56
CA GLU A 95 -15.51 -18.01 2.61
C GLU A 95 -15.09 -19.48 2.71
N ASN A 96 -13.94 -19.83 2.14
CA ASN A 96 -13.35 -21.15 2.26
C ASN A 96 -12.62 -21.39 3.60
N GLY A 97 -12.47 -20.35 4.39
CA GLY A 97 -11.85 -20.40 5.70
C GLY A 97 -10.95 -19.18 5.95
N PRO A 98 -10.55 -18.95 7.20
CA PRO A 98 -9.66 -17.86 7.54
C PRO A 98 -8.34 -17.92 6.78
N VAL A 99 -7.87 -16.78 6.31
CA VAL A 99 -6.61 -16.65 5.57
C VAL A 99 -5.53 -16.13 6.51
N THR A 100 -4.52 -16.95 6.79
CA THR A 100 -3.39 -16.57 7.64
C THR A 100 -2.17 -16.25 6.79
N ILE A 101 -1.61 -15.08 6.98
CA ILE A 101 -0.47 -14.56 6.23
C ILE A 101 0.67 -14.25 7.18
N GLN A 102 1.88 -14.71 6.84
CA GLN A 102 3.09 -14.28 7.51
C GLN A 102 3.49 -12.92 6.96
N MET A 103 3.56 -11.94 7.83
CA MET A 103 3.86 -10.56 7.47
C MET A 103 5.16 -10.10 8.11
N SER A 104 5.92 -9.36 7.34
CA SER A 104 7.19 -8.76 7.76
C SER A 104 7.08 -7.26 7.80
N ASP A 105 7.80 -6.67 8.74
CA ASP A 105 7.91 -5.22 8.83
C ASP A 105 8.70 -4.65 7.67
N TYR A 106 8.17 -3.60 7.06
CA TYR A 106 8.86 -2.87 6.02
C TYR A 106 8.99 -1.39 6.39
N ALA A 107 10.22 -0.93 6.44
CA ALA A 107 10.60 0.46 6.70
C ALA A 107 10.00 1.11 7.97
N GLY A 108 9.35 0.35 8.84
CA GLY A 108 8.78 0.85 10.10
C GLY A 108 7.45 1.62 9.94
N PHE A 109 6.72 1.40 8.85
CA PHE A 109 5.41 2.02 8.61
C PHE A 109 4.35 1.07 8.02
N GLU A 110 4.75 -0.10 7.57
CA GLU A 110 3.83 -1.08 6.99
C GLU A 110 4.25 -2.53 7.29
N LYS A 111 3.28 -3.42 7.28
CA LYS A 111 3.48 -4.87 7.28
C LYS A 111 3.10 -5.44 5.93
N VAL A 112 3.97 -6.23 5.36
CA VAL A 112 3.81 -6.82 4.02
C VAL A 112 3.83 -8.33 4.11
N GLY A 113 2.88 -8.99 3.49
CA GLY A 113 2.82 -10.44 3.46
C GLY A 113 2.30 -10.98 2.12
N ALA A 114 2.92 -12.06 1.67
CA ALA A 114 2.49 -12.74 0.46
C ALA A 114 1.17 -13.48 0.69
N LEU A 115 0.20 -13.23 -0.20
CA LEU A 115 -1.12 -13.86 -0.14
C LEU A 115 -1.08 -15.33 -0.57
N GLY A 116 -0.06 -15.72 -1.34
CA GLY A 116 0.06 -17.07 -1.91
C GLY A 116 -0.71 -17.27 -3.21
N THR A 117 -1.47 -16.29 -3.63
CA THR A 117 -2.19 -16.24 -4.90
C THR A 117 -2.26 -14.80 -5.40
N SER A 118 -2.71 -14.61 -6.62
CA SER A 118 -2.92 -13.28 -7.19
C SER A 118 -4.40 -12.94 -7.23
N LEU A 119 -4.71 -11.70 -6.88
CA LEU A 119 -6.05 -11.14 -6.98
C LEU A 119 -6.13 -10.13 -8.14
N PRO A 120 -7.33 -9.86 -8.65
CA PRO A 120 -7.52 -8.76 -9.60
C PRO A 120 -7.01 -7.45 -9.06
N THR A 121 -6.41 -6.62 -9.91
CA THR A 121 -5.85 -5.33 -9.49
C THR A 121 -6.61 -4.17 -10.12
N ASN A 122 -6.76 -3.11 -9.35
CA ASN A 122 -7.25 -1.82 -9.80
C ASN A 122 -6.38 -0.73 -9.16
N ASN A 123 -5.11 -0.72 -9.55
CA ASN A 123 -4.12 0.15 -8.93
C ASN A 123 -4.39 1.62 -9.24
N SER A 124 -4.33 2.44 -8.23
CA SER A 124 -4.39 3.88 -8.33
C SER A 124 -3.40 4.53 -7.38
N GLN A 125 -2.94 5.74 -7.73
CA GLN A 125 -2.10 6.53 -6.85
C GLN A 125 -2.84 6.80 -5.55
N THR A 126 -2.31 6.30 -4.46
CA THR A 126 -2.95 6.33 -3.15
C THR A 126 -1.97 6.80 -2.10
N THR A 127 -2.37 7.76 -1.29
CA THR A 127 -1.67 8.09 -0.04
C THR A 127 -2.36 7.33 1.08
N THR A 128 -1.64 6.39 1.66
CA THR A 128 -2.14 5.55 2.74
C THR A 128 -1.93 6.20 4.10
N GLN A 129 -2.71 5.74 5.06
CA GLN A 129 -2.64 6.14 6.46
C GLN A 129 -2.67 4.91 7.35
N ALA A 130 -2.41 5.09 8.63
CA ALA A 130 -2.57 4.01 9.59
C ALA A 130 -3.98 3.40 9.50
N GLY A 131 -4.06 2.09 9.47
CA GLY A 131 -5.29 1.32 9.32
C GLY A 131 -5.68 0.99 7.88
N ASP A 132 -5.06 1.57 6.88
CA ASP A 132 -5.32 1.21 5.49
C ASP A 132 -4.79 -0.19 5.17
N ILE A 133 -5.60 -0.94 4.44
CA ILE A 133 -5.29 -2.30 3.95
C ILE A 133 -5.32 -2.24 2.44
N VAL A 134 -4.21 -2.61 1.82
CA VAL A 134 -4.08 -2.55 0.37
C VAL A 134 -3.49 -3.82 -0.21
N LEU A 135 -3.71 -4.01 -1.50
CA LEU A 135 -3.06 -5.03 -2.30
C LEU A 135 -1.91 -4.39 -3.09
N TYR A 136 -0.74 -4.98 -2.95
CA TYR A 136 0.46 -4.58 -3.68
C TYR A 136 0.85 -5.65 -4.68
N GLN A 137 1.14 -5.26 -5.91
CA GLN A 137 1.53 -6.14 -7.03
C GLN A 137 0.54 -7.31 -7.30
N GLY A 138 -0.67 -7.21 -6.82
CA GLY A 138 -1.72 -8.23 -7.02
C GLY A 138 -1.58 -9.47 -6.15
N ASN A 139 -0.52 -9.64 -5.39
CA ASN A 139 -0.24 -10.86 -4.63
C ASN A 139 0.29 -10.66 -3.21
N GLN A 140 0.35 -9.41 -2.76
CA GLN A 140 0.78 -9.08 -1.40
C GLN A 140 -0.26 -8.20 -0.71
N ILE A 141 -0.59 -8.54 0.53
CA ILE A 141 -1.39 -7.68 1.40
C ILE A 141 -0.46 -6.81 2.22
N VAL A 142 -0.80 -5.54 2.32
CA VAL A 142 -0.06 -4.54 3.10
C VAL A 142 -0.98 -3.91 4.13
N LEU A 143 -0.54 -3.91 5.38
CA LEU A 143 -1.20 -3.26 6.50
C LEU A 143 -0.39 -2.04 6.92
N PHE A 144 -0.99 -0.86 6.88
CA PHE A 144 -0.31 0.36 7.24
C PHE A 144 -0.52 0.72 8.71
N TYR A 145 0.54 1.09 9.38
CA TYR A 145 0.52 1.77 10.67
C TYR A 145 1.24 3.13 10.63
N GLY A 146 1.75 3.49 9.46
CA GLY A 146 2.25 4.80 9.07
C GLY A 146 1.65 5.23 7.74
N SER A 147 2.34 6.05 6.99
CA SER A 147 1.87 6.60 5.72
C SER A 147 2.87 6.36 4.59
N ASN A 148 2.35 6.07 3.41
CA ASN A 148 3.13 5.98 2.17
C ASN A 148 2.25 6.42 0.98
N SER A 149 2.89 6.85 -0.10
CA SER A 149 2.21 7.19 -1.35
C SER A 149 2.77 6.37 -2.49
N TRP A 150 1.93 5.50 -3.03
CA TRP A 150 2.29 4.61 -4.12
C TRP A 150 1.04 4.17 -4.89
N SER A 151 1.24 3.38 -5.92
CA SER A 151 0.14 2.77 -6.66
C SER A 151 -0.30 1.46 -5.99
N TYR A 152 -1.50 1.45 -5.43
CA TYR A 152 -2.09 0.33 -4.73
C TYR A 152 -3.52 0.06 -5.19
N THR A 153 -3.99 -1.17 -4.95
CA THR A 153 -5.41 -1.50 -4.98
C THR A 153 -5.93 -1.51 -3.54
N ARG A 154 -6.90 -0.68 -3.22
CA ARG A 154 -7.48 -0.62 -1.87
C ARG A 154 -8.30 -1.87 -1.59
N LEU A 155 -8.11 -2.45 -0.41
CA LEU A 155 -8.91 -3.58 0.09
C LEU A 155 -9.87 -3.16 1.19
N GLY A 156 -9.47 -2.26 2.05
CA GLY A 156 -10.30 -1.80 3.14
C GLY A 156 -9.53 -0.94 4.14
N ARG A 157 -10.17 -0.70 5.27
CA ARG A 157 -9.62 0.11 6.35
C ARG A 157 -10.07 -0.40 7.71
N ILE A 158 -9.18 -0.36 8.68
CA ILE A 158 -9.49 -0.65 10.08
C ILE A 158 -10.41 0.44 10.64
N ASP A 159 -11.49 0.03 11.26
CA ASP A 159 -12.52 0.93 11.80
C ASP A 159 -12.07 1.63 13.09
N ASP A 160 -11.41 0.91 13.97
CA ASP A 160 -10.89 1.42 15.23
C ASP A 160 -9.39 1.15 15.35
N LEU A 161 -8.61 2.21 15.38
CA LEU A 161 -7.15 2.17 15.42
C LEU A 161 -6.59 2.04 16.85
N THR A 162 -7.42 1.92 17.85
CA THR A 162 -6.99 1.74 19.25
C THR A 162 -6.15 0.45 19.37
N GLY A 163 -4.88 0.60 19.71
CA GLY A 163 -3.94 -0.52 19.84
C GLY A 163 -3.43 -1.09 18.50
N TRP A 164 -3.80 -0.51 17.37
CA TRP A 164 -3.40 -0.98 16.05
C TRP A 164 -1.88 -0.94 15.85
N THR A 165 -1.27 0.21 16.11
CA THR A 165 0.17 0.40 15.96
C THR A 165 0.97 -0.51 16.90
N GLU A 166 0.50 -0.66 18.13
CA GLU A 166 1.13 -1.55 19.11
C GLU A 166 1.04 -3.01 18.71
N ALA A 167 -0.10 -3.42 18.17
CA ALA A 167 -0.32 -4.79 17.71
C ALA A 167 0.60 -5.14 16.53
N LEU A 168 0.82 -4.20 15.63
CA LEU A 168 1.69 -4.38 14.45
C LEU A 168 3.17 -4.11 14.76
N GLY A 169 3.48 -3.40 15.82
CA GLY A 169 4.86 -3.13 16.20
C GLY A 169 5.62 -4.40 16.56
N GLY A 170 6.91 -4.46 16.22
CA GLY A 170 7.80 -5.46 16.77
C GLY A 170 8.21 -6.62 15.85
N GLY A 171 8.24 -6.42 14.54
CA GLY A 171 8.85 -7.38 13.62
C GLY A 171 7.87 -8.29 12.89
N ASP A 172 8.31 -9.46 12.53
CA ASP A 172 7.52 -10.42 11.76
C ASP A 172 6.39 -11.00 12.60
N MET A 173 5.23 -11.21 11.99
CA MET A 173 4.06 -11.75 12.66
C MET A 173 3.11 -12.49 11.72
N SER A 174 2.27 -13.33 12.29
CA SER A 174 1.13 -13.90 11.59
C SER A 174 -0.09 -13.03 11.76
N VAL A 175 -0.77 -12.74 10.68
CA VAL A 175 -2.06 -12.04 10.67
C VAL A 175 -3.11 -12.95 10.03
N THR A 176 -4.24 -13.09 10.69
CA THR A 176 -5.35 -13.89 10.19
C THR A 176 -6.52 -13.00 9.81
N PHE A 177 -6.97 -13.16 8.58
CA PHE A 177 -8.11 -12.48 8.00
C PHE A 177 -9.29 -13.44 7.93
N SER A 178 -10.45 -12.98 8.38
CA SER A 178 -11.69 -13.75 8.30
C SER A 178 -12.88 -12.83 8.06
N LEU A 179 -13.97 -13.37 7.54
CA LEU A 179 -15.19 -12.58 7.37
C LEU A 179 -15.70 -12.11 8.72
N GLY A 180 -16.07 -10.83 8.78
CA GLY A 180 -16.78 -10.25 9.88
C GLY A 180 -18.23 -10.74 9.88
N GLY A 181 -18.70 -11.22 11.00
CA GLY A 181 -20.11 -11.62 11.19
C GLY A 181 -20.98 -10.45 11.55
#